data_be7af0b48424a4f5e1ff79a541145bba
#
_entry.id   be7af0b48424a4f5e1ff79a541145bba
#
_cell.length_a   1.000
_cell.length_b   1.000
_cell.length_c   1.000
_cell.angle_alpha   90.00
_cell.angle_beta   90.00
_cell.angle_gamma   90.00
#
_symmetry.space_group_name_H-M   'P 1'
#
loop_
_entity.id
_entity.type
_entity.pdbx_description
1 polymer ?
#
loop_
_entity_poly.entity_id
_entity_poly.type
_entity_poly.pdbx_seq_one_letter_code
_entity_poly.pdbx_strand_id
1 'polypeptide(L)'
;MPATERDLADDAPWKQIQKNTFTRWANEHLKKVGKELTNLETDLSDGLKLISLIEILSQKHVGKYNKRPNFRQMKLENVAMALRFLERERIKLVSIDAAAIVDGHLKLILGLIWTLILHYSISMPMYDPDCDEDEWNKQTPKQRLLGWIQQKVPQLPISNFNKDWHDGRALGALVDGCAPGK
;
A
#
# COMPACT_ATOMS: atom_id res chain seq x y z
N MET A 1 21.10 5.58 -10.55
CA MET A 1 21.83 4.48 -11.19
C MET A 1 20.83 3.57 -11.85
N PRO A 2 21.04 3.08 -13.08
CA PRO A 2 20.17 2.07 -13.67
C PRO A 2 20.22 0.79 -12.81
N ALA A 3 19.08 0.08 -12.72
CA ALA A 3 19.00 -1.20 -12.01
C ALA A 3 19.94 -2.23 -12.69
N THR A 4 20.66 -2.98 -11.88
CA THR A 4 21.51 -4.05 -12.38
C THR A 4 20.68 -5.26 -12.75
N GLU A 5 21.21 -6.16 -13.58
CA GLU A 5 20.55 -7.42 -13.96
C GLU A 5 20.17 -8.26 -12.72
N ARG A 6 20.97 -8.17 -11.64
CA ARG A 6 20.72 -8.81 -10.34
C ARG A 6 19.53 -8.19 -9.58
N ASP A 7 19.28 -6.89 -9.76
CA ASP A 7 18.15 -6.21 -9.15
C ASP A 7 16.82 -6.50 -9.87
N LEU A 8 16.89 -6.97 -11.11
CA LEU A 8 15.76 -7.35 -11.96
C LEU A 8 15.37 -8.82 -11.81
N ALA A 9 16.26 -9.65 -11.26
CA ALA A 9 16.03 -11.08 -11.07
C ALA A 9 14.79 -11.34 -10.20
N ASP A 10 14.09 -12.45 -10.46
CA ASP A 10 12.87 -12.79 -9.72
C ASP A 10 13.12 -13.13 -8.24
N ASP A 11 14.32 -13.58 -7.92
CA ASP A 11 14.82 -13.92 -6.58
C ASP A 11 15.58 -12.78 -5.90
N ALA A 12 15.57 -11.56 -6.46
CA ALA A 12 16.28 -10.43 -5.88
C ALA A 12 15.89 -10.22 -4.41
N PRO A 13 16.87 -10.07 -3.48
CA PRO A 13 16.61 -10.00 -2.03
C PRO A 13 15.60 -8.91 -1.64
N TRP A 14 15.60 -7.78 -2.32
CA TRP A 14 14.67 -6.68 -2.06
C TRP A 14 13.21 -7.05 -2.35
N LYS A 15 12.94 -7.90 -3.37
CA LYS A 15 11.60 -8.40 -3.67
C LYS A 15 11.06 -9.26 -2.54
N GLN A 16 11.89 -10.11 -1.98
CA GLN A 16 11.52 -10.94 -0.83
C GLN A 16 11.25 -10.09 0.41
N ILE A 17 12.07 -9.07 0.66
CA ILE A 17 11.85 -8.13 1.77
C ILE A 17 10.52 -7.40 1.59
N GLN A 18 10.24 -6.87 0.40
CA GLN A 18 8.95 -6.23 0.10
C GLN A 18 7.79 -7.21 0.24
N LYS A 19 7.90 -8.42 -0.31
CA LYS A 19 6.87 -9.46 -0.20
C LYS A 19 6.53 -9.73 1.27
N ASN A 20 7.52 -9.93 2.12
CA ASN A 20 7.32 -10.17 3.54
C ASN A 20 6.69 -8.97 4.26
N THR A 21 7.17 -7.77 3.97
CA THR A 21 6.67 -6.52 4.58
C THR A 21 5.22 -6.27 4.19
N PHE A 22 4.88 -6.40 2.91
CA PHE A 22 3.53 -6.16 2.41
C PHE A 22 2.54 -7.23 2.85
N THR A 23 2.97 -8.50 2.93
CA THR A 23 2.16 -9.58 3.50
C THR A 23 1.83 -9.28 4.96
N ARG A 24 2.81 -8.86 5.75
CA ARG A 24 2.61 -8.51 7.16
C ARG A 24 1.66 -7.32 7.32
N TRP A 25 1.86 -6.26 6.53
CA TRP A 25 0.97 -5.11 6.53
C TRP A 25 -0.48 -5.49 6.20
N ALA A 26 -0.69 -6.26 5.14
CA ALA A 26 -2.02 -6.71 4.76
C ALA A 26 -2.67 -7.58 5.86
N ASN A 27 -1.89 -8.45 6.50
CA ASN A 27 -2.36 -9.31 7.59
C ASN A 27 -2.76 -8.53 8.83
N GLU A 28 -2.10 -7.42 9.16
CA GLU A 28 -2.54 -6.56 10.28
C GLU A 28 -3.97 -6.04 10.08
N HIS A 29 -4.38 -5.79 8.84
CA HIS A 29 -5.74 -5.41 8.52
C HIS A 29 -6.69 -6.61 8.44
N LEU A 30 -6.29 -7.70 7.75
CA LEU A 30 -7.12 -8.89 7.53
C LEU A 30 -7.45 -9.67 8.80
N LYS A 31 -6.65 -9.57 9.84
CA LYS A 31 -6.93 -10.12 11.19
C LYS A 31 -8.30 -9.68 11.72
N LYS A 32 -8.76 -8.48 11.39
CA LYS A 32 -10.06 -7.95 11.82
C LYS A 32 -11.25 -8.79 11.33
N VAL A 33 -11.07 -9.53 10.26
CA VAL A 33 -12.09 -10.41 9.65
C VAL A 33 -11.69 -11.90 9.68
N GLY A 34 -10.69 -12.25 10.49
CA GLY A 34 -10.23 -13.64 10.64
C GLY A 34 -9.60 -14.22 9.38
N LYS A 35 -9.02 -13.41 8.51
CA LYS A 35 -8.34 -13.83 7.28
C LYS A 35 -6.84 -13.57 7.37
N GLU A 36 -6.06 -14.38 6.64
CA GLU A 36 -4.61 -14.28 6.59
C GLU A 36 -4.09 -14.58 5.19
N LEU A 37 -3.03 -13.89 4.80
CA LEU A 37 -2.22 -14.14 3.60
C LEU A 37 -0.94 -14.88 4.00
N THR A 38 -0.67 -15.98 3.33
CA THR A 38 0.60 -16.72 3.44
C THR A 38 1.48 -16.50 2.22
N ASN A 39 0.86 -16.41 1.06
CA ASN A 39 1.52 -16.12 -0.20
C ASN A 39 0.71 -15.13 -1.03
N LEU A 40 1.28 -13.94 -1.29
CA LEU A 40 0.62 -12.88 -2.05
C LEU A 40 0.22 -13.31 -3.47
N GLU A 41 1.04 -14.13 -4.12
CA GLU A 41 0.84 -14.54 -5.52
C GLU A 41 -0.37 -15.45 -5.69
N THR A 42 -0.60 -16.36 -4.74
CA THR A 42 -1.69 -17.33 -4.81
C THR A 42 -2.93 -16.89 -4.06
N ASP A 43 -2.75 -16.25 -2.92
CA ASP A 43 -3.83 -15.94 -1.99
C ASP A 43 -4.72 -14.76 -2.41
N LEU A 44 -4.23 -13.92 -3.32
CA LEU A 44 -4.99 -12.82 -3.91
C LEU A 44 -5.65 -13.20 -5.24
N SER A 45 -5.31 -14.36 -5.82
CA SER A 45 -5.71 -14.76 -7.17
C SER A 45 -7.22 -14.94 -7.34
N ASP A 46 -7.96 -15.31 -6.30
CA ASP A 46 -9.41 -15.49 -6.34
C ASP A 46 -10.20 -14.20 -6.07
N GLY A 47 -9.51 -13.11 -5.69
CA GLY A 47 -10.06 -11.81 -5.36
C GLY A 47 -10.70 -11.71 -3.97
N LEU A 48 -10.94 -12.80 -3.25
CA LEU A 48 -11.71 -12.78 -1.99
C LEU A 48 -10.95 -12.04 -0.86
N LYS A 49 -9.66 -12.34 -0.69
CA LYS A 49 -8.83 -11.67 0.33
C LYS A 49 -8.52 -10.23 -0.08
N LEU A 50 -8.37 -9.97 -1.39
CA LEU A 50 -8.20 -8.61 -1.92
C LEU A 50 -9.42 -7.73 -1.65
N ILE A 51 -10.62 -8.22 -1.95
CA ILE A 51 -11.89 -7.52 -1.67
C ILE A 51 -11.99 -7.24 -0.16
N SER A 52 -11.74 -8.24 0.69
CA SER A 52 -11.79 -8.05 2.15
C SER A 52 -10.80 -7.00 2.63
N LEU A 53 -9.58 -6.98 2.10
CA LEU A 53 -8.58 -5.97 2.44
C LEU A 53 -9.06 -4.57 2.05
N ILE A 54 -9.59 -4.41 0.83
CA ILE A 54 -10.10 -3.13 0.34
C ILE A 54 -11.30 -2.65 1.18
N GLU A 55 -12.24 -3.54 1.52
CA GLU A 55 -13.40 -3.18 2.35
C GLU A 55 -13.00 -2.73 3.75
N ILE A 56 -11.99 -3.38 4.35
CA ILE A 56 -11.44 -2.96 5.66
C ILE A 56 -10.77 -1.60 5.58
N LEU A 57 -9.98 -1.36 4.54
CA LEU A 57 -9.23 -0.12 4.38
C LEU A 57 -10.13 1.05 4.05
N SER A 58 -11.10 0.87 3.14
CA SER A 58 -12.01 1.92 2.69
C SER A 58 -13.19 2.16 3.61
N GLN A 59 -13.51 1.20 4.49
CA GLN A 59 -14.75 1.16 5.29
C GLN A 59 -16.02 1.18 4.42
N LYS A 60 -15.93 0.69 3.18
CA LYS A 60 -17.02 0.65 2.19
C LYS A 60 -17.15 -0.74 1.59
N HIS A 61 -18.34 -1.11 1.13
CA HIS A 61 -18.54 -2.36 0.39
C HIS A 61 -18.17 -2.23 -1.07
N VAL A 62 -17.38 -3.19 -1.56
CA VAL A 62 -16.98 -3.26 -2.98
C VAL A 62 -18.17 -3.59 -3.89
N GLY A 63 -19.12 -4.40 -3.41
CA GLY A 63 -20.33 -4.80 -4.13
C GLY A 63 -20.55 -6.32 -4.15
N LYS A 64 -21.41 -6.81 -5.04
CA LYS A 64 -21.65 -8.25 -5.21
C LYS A 64 -20.49 -8.92 -5.94
N TYR A 65 -19.93 -9.96 -5.37
CA TYR A 65 -18.84 -10.75 -5.94
C TYR A 65 -19.10 -12.25 -5.79
N ASN A 66 -18.36 -13.07 -6.54
CA ASN A 66 -18.45 -14.52 -6.49
C ASN A 66 -17.80 -15.06 -5.19
N LYS A 67 -18.61 -15.55 -4.26
CA LYS A 67 -18.11 -16.06 -2.95
C LYS A 67 -17.36 -17.40 -3.07
N ARG A 68 -17.55 -18.14 -4.16
CA ARG A 68 -16.89 -19.42 -4.47
C ARG A 68 -16.39 -19.43 -5.90
N PRO A 69 -15.31 -18.68 -6.21
CA PRO A 69 -14.79 -18.52 -7.57
C PRO A 69 -14.01 -19.78 -8.01
N ASN A 70 -14.73 -20.82 -8.43
CA ASN A 70 -14.15 -22.09 -8.85
C ASN A 70 -13.48 -22.03 -10.24
N PHE A 71 -13.91 -21.08 -11.08
CA PHE A 71 -13.40 -20.93 -12.44
C PHE A 71 -12.59 -19.64 -12.57
N ARG A 72 -11.59 -19.66 -13.46
CA ARG A 72 -10.72 -18.48 -13.73
C ARG A 72 -11.55 -17.23 -14.06
N GLN A 73 -12.63 -17.37 -14.83
CA GLN A 73 -13.51 -16.25 -15.16
C GLN A 73 -14.10 -15.58 -13.91
N MET A 74 -14.57 -16.36 -12.93
CA MET A 74 -15.10 -15.82 -11.67
C MET A 74 -14.03 -15.11 -10.84
N LYS A 75 -12.80 -15.60 -10.87
CA LYS A 75 -11.65 -14.93 -10.23
C LYS A 75 -11.36 -13.59 -10.89
N LEU A 76 -11.33 -13.56 -12.23
CA LEU A 76 -11.15 -12.32 -12.99
C LEU A 76 -12.24 -11.29 -12.69
N GLU A 77 -13.52 -11.72 -12.60
CA GLU A 77 -14.63 -10.84 -12.24
C GLU A 77 -14.48 -10.24 -10.85
N ASN A 78 -14.11 -11.05 -9.85
CA ASN A 78 -13.85 -10.58 -8.49
C ASN A 78 -12.73 -9.55 -8.45
N VAL A 79 -11.59 -9.87 -9.06
CA VAL A 79 -10.43 -8.96 -9.08
C VAL A 79 -10.75 -7.70 -9.87
N ALA A 80 -11.38 -7.82 -11.04
CA ALA A 80 -11.79 -6.66 -11.84
C ALA A 80 -12.77 -5.74 -11.08
N MET A 81 -13.66 -6.31 -10.28
CA MET A 81 -14.54 -5.53 -9.41
C MET A 81 -13.76 -4.77 -8.34
N ALA A 82 -12.80 -5.42 -7.70
CA ALA A 82 -11.92 -4.79 -6.72
C ALA A 82 -11.13 -3.62 -7.32
N LEU A 83 -10.52 -3.82 -8.50
CA LEU A 83 -9.76 -2.78 -9.18
C LEU A 83 -10.65 -1.60 -9.61
N ARG A 84 -11.83 -1.85 -10.19
CA ARG A 84 -12.80 -0.80 -10.53
C ARG A 84 -13.30 -0.02 -9.31
N PHE A 85 -13.42 -0.67 -8.15
CA PHE A 85 -13.74 0.03 -6.91
C PHE A 85 -12.62 1.01 -6.55
N LEU A 86 -11.37 0.61 -6.62
CA LEU A 86 -10.21 1.48 -6.33
C LEU A 86 -10.15 2.67 -7.30
N GLU A 87 -10.43 2.46 -8.59
CA GLU A 87 -10.51 3.54 -9.58
C GLU A 87 -11.62 4.55 -9.25
N ARG A 88 -12.79 4.08 -8.80
CA ARG A 88 -13.88 4.97 -8.32
C ARG A 88 -13.48 5.77 -7.08
N GLU A 89 -12.65 5.21 -6.22
CA GLU A 89 -12.05 5.93 -5.08
C GLU A 89 -10.89 6.86 -5.52
N ARG A 90 -10.72 7.08 -6.84
CA ARG A 90 -9.67 7.92 -7.44
C ARG A 90 -8.25 7.42 -7.16
N ILE A 91 -8.10 6.15 -6.88
CA ILE A 91 -6.78 5.52 -6.72
C ILE A 91 -6.25 5.16 -8.11
N LYS A 92 -5.17 5.80 -8.51
CA LYS A 92 -4.56 5.57 -9.83
C LYS A 92 -3.81 4.25 -9.84
N LEU A 93 -4.31 3.29 -10.63
CA LEU A 93 -3.66 2.02 -10.90
C LEU A 93 -2.82 2.14 -12.18
N VAL A 94 -1.53 1.84 -12.10
CA VAL A 94 -0.63 1.94 -13.25
C VAL A 94 -0.26 0.53 -13.73
N SER A 95 -0.72 0.17 -14.91
CA SER A 95 -0.44 -1.13 -15.56
C SER A 95 -0.85 -2.36 -14.72
N ILE A 96 -1.82 -2.21 -13.83
CA ILE A 96 -2.33 -3.31 -13.00
C ILE A 96 -3.70 -3.71 -13.55
N ASP A 97 -3.80 -4.92 -14.04
CA ASP A 97 -5.05 -5.51 -14.54
C ASP A 97 -5.45 -6.76 -13.75
N ALA A 98 -6.68 -7.22 -13.96
CA ALA A 98 -7.21 -8.37 -13.25
C ALA A 98 -6.47 -9.67 -13.59
N ALA A 99 -6.02 -9.84 -14.82
CA ALA A 99 -5.31 -11.05 -15.23
C ALA A 99 -3.97 -11.17 -14.53
N ALA A 100 -3.23 -10.08 -14.41
CA ALA A 100 -1.95 -10.05 -13.72
C ALA A 100 -2.07 -10.50 -12.24
N ILE A 101 -3.13 -10.10 -11.55
CA ILE A 101 -3.36 -10.50 -10.16
C ILE A 101 -3.81 -11.97 -10.09
N VAL A 102 -4.73 -12.40 -10.95
CA VAL A 102 -5.22 -13.79 -10.99
C VAL A 102 -4.09 -14.77 -11.34
N ASP A 103 -3.19 -14.38 -12.24
CA ASP A 103 -2.07 -15.19 -12.71
C ASP A 103 -0.82 -15.08 -11.80
N GLY A 104 -0.90 -14.32 -10.71
CA GLY A 104 0.13 -14.29 -9.67
C GLY A 104 1.39 -13.48 -10.04
N HIS A 105 1.26 -12.45 -10.88
CA HIS A 105 2.41 -11.61 -11.27
C HIS A 105 2.90 -10.76 -10.10
N LEU A 106 3.90 -11.26 -9.38
CA LEU A 106 4.40 -10.69 -8.12
C LEU A 106 4.68 -9.19 -8.20
N LYS A 107 5.36 -8.73 -9.25
CA LYS A 107 5.71 -7.31 -9.43
C LYS A 107 4.46 -6.40 -9.43
N LEU A 108 3.40 -6.82 -10.10
CA LEU A 108 2.15 -6.05 -10.20
C LEU A 108 1.33 -6.16 -8.92
N ILE A 109 1.35 -7.31 -8.25
CA ILE A 109 0.76 -7.50 -6.92
C ILE A 109 1.45 -6.60 -5.89
N LEU A 110 2.77 -6.55 -5.87
CA LEU A 110 3.53 -5.64 -4.99
C LEU A 110 3.20 -4.17 -5.30
N GLY A 111 3.06 -3.82 -6.59
CA GLY A 111 2.63 -2.49 -7.01
C GLY A 111 1.23 -2.13 -6.52
N LEU A 112 0.29 -3.07 -6.57
CA LEU A 112 -1.07 -2.90 -6.04
C LEU A 112 -1.05 -2.67 -4.53
N ILE A 113 -0.39 -3.54 -3.77
CA ILE A 113 -0.31 -3.41 -2.30
C ILE A 113 0.38 -2.09 -1.92
N TRP A 114 1.46 -1.71 -2.61
CA TRP A 114 2.11 -0.42 -2.40
C TRP A 114 1.17 0.77 -2.64
N THR A 115 0.36 0.71 -3.69
CA THR A 115 -0.64 1.74 -3.99
C THR A 115 -1.69 1.85 -2.86
N LEU A 116 -2.13 0.72 -2.30
CA LEU A 116 -3.04 0.70 -1.16
C LEU A 116 -2.39 1.30 0.11
N ILE A 117 -1.13 0.97 0.38
CA ILE A 117 -0.35 1.55 1.49
C ILE A 117 -0.26 3.06 1.35
N LEU A 118 0.15 3.55 0.17
CA LEU A 118 0.27 4.98 -0.10
C LEU A 118 -1.05 5.72 0.10
N HIS A 119 -2.16 5.15 -0.36
CA HIS A 119 -3.46 5.80 -0.24
C HIS A 119 -4.01 5.75 1.19
N TYR A 120 -4.17 4.54 1.74
CA TYR A 120 -4.89 4.36 3.00
C TYR A 120 -4.04 4.56 4.26
N SER A 121 -2.74 4.31 4.21
CA SER A 121 -1.87 4.43 5.38
C SER A 121 -1.08 5.74 5.42
N ILE A 122 -0.90 6.40 4.29
CA ILE A 122 -0.10 7.64 4.19
C ILE A 122 -0.97 8.83 3.80
N SER A 123 -1.66 8.78 2.66
CA SER A 123 -2.38 9.95 2.15
C SER A 123 -3.63 10.30 2.96
N MET A 124 -4.49 9.32 3.26
CA MET A 124 -5.74 9.60 4.00
C MET A 124 -5.52 10.05 5.44
N PRO A 125 -4.66 9.41 6.26
CA PRO A 125 -4.43 9.86 7.63
C PRO A 125 -3.77 11.24 7.74
N MET A 126 -3.17 11.73 6.67
CA MET A 126 -2.50 13.04 6.60
C MET A 126 -3.37 14.11 5.95
N TYR A 127 -4.63 13.79 5.65
CA TYR A 127 -5.55 14.78 5.10
C TYR A 127 -5.81 15.88 6.13
N ASP A 128 -5.49 17.12 5.73
CA ASP A 128 -5.78 18.32 6.49
C ASP A 128 -7.03 18.97 5.87
N PRO A 129 -8.18 19.00 6.56
CA PRO A 129 -9.40 19.61 6.03
C PRO A 129 -9.28 21.12 5.83
N ASP A 130 -8.33 21.78 6.48
CA ASP A 130 -8.08 23.21 6.36
C ASP A 130 -7.11 23.53 5.20
N CYS A 131 -6.54 22.52 4.56
CA CYS A 131 -5.68 22.68 3.39
C CYS A 131 -6.52 22.84 2.12
N ASP A 132 -6.12 23.77 1.23
CA ASP A 132 -6.73 23.92 -0.10
C ASP A 132 -6.65 22.58 -0.86
N GLU A 133 -7.80 22.08 -1.34
CA GLU A 133 -7.87 20.81 -2.09
C GLU A 133 -6.95 20.81 -3.33
N ASP A 134 -6.77 21.96 -3.97
CA ASP A 134 -5.89 22.11 -5.12
C ASP A 134 -4.41 22.01 -4.73
N GLU A 135 -4.01 22.55 -3.60
CA GLU A 135 -2.64 22.38 -3.07
C GLU A 135 -2.40 20.97 -2.58
N TRP A 136 -3.38 20.37 -1.89
CA TRP A 136 -3.32 18.98 -1.46
C TRP A 136 -3.12 18.02 -2.63
N ASN A 137 -3.87 18.20 -3.70
CA ASN A 137 -3.80 17.34 -4.89
C ASN A 137 -2.50 17.50 -5.69
N LYS A 138 -1.81 18.61 -5.58
CA LYS A 138 -0.49 18.84 -6.21
C LYS A 138 0.65 18.12 -5.49
N GLN A 139 0.51 17.84 -4.19
CA GLN A 139 1.55 17.17 -3.42
C GLN A 139 1.52 15.66 -3.62
N THR A 140 2.70 15.07 -3.79
CA THR A 140 2.84 13.60 -3.79
C THR A 140 2.68 13.05 -2.36
N PRO A 141 2.27 11.77 -2.18
CA PRO A 141 2.21 11.13 -0.86
C PRO A 141 3.51 11.25 -0.07
N LYS A 142 4.65 11.20 -0.76
CA LYS A 142 5.98 11.38 -0.16
C LYS A 142 6.18 12.80 0.40
N GLN A 143 5.73 13.82 -0.32
CA GLN A 143 5.81 15.22 0.14
C GLN A 143 4.91 15.46 1.35
N ARG A 144 3.70 14.91 1.34
CA ARG A 144 2.76 14.98 2.48
C ARG A 144 3.36 14.33 3.73
N LEU A 145 3.92 13.13 3.58
CA LEU A 145 4.59 12.44 4.68
C LEU A 145 5.75 13.27 5.23
N LEU A 146 6.56 13.86 4.35
CA LEU A 146 7.68 14.71 4.77
C LEU A 146 7.19 15.95 5.55
N GLY A 147 6.15 16.63 5.06
CA GLY A 147 5.53 17.77 5.74
C GLY A 147 4.98 17.39 7.12
N TRP A 148 4.30 16.26 7.23
CA TRP A 148 3.81 15.75 8.51
C TRP A 148 4.97 15.45 9.48
N ILE A 149 6.06 14.84 9.02
CA ILE A 149 7.25 14.59 9.84
C ILE A 149 7.85 15.91 10.33
N GLN A 150 7.99 16.91 9.47
CA GLN A 150 8.50 18.22 9.82
C GLN A 150 7.67 18.90 10.91
N GLN A 151 6.35 18.74 10.89
CA GLN A 151 5.46 19.24 11.95
C GLN A 151 5.64 18.47 13.27
N LYS A 152 5.92 17.17 13.22
CA LYS A 152 6.15 16.34 14.43
C LYS A 152 7.51 16.57 15.07
N VAL A 153 8.51 16.94 14.26
CA VAL A 153 9.91 17.08 14.69
C VAL A 153 10.49 18.43 14.21
N PRO A 154 9.90 19.57 14.62
CA PRO A 154 10.30 20.89 14.12
C PRO A 154 11.73 21.29 14.50
N GLN A 155 12.30 20.62 15.52
CA GLN A 155 13.67 20.86 15.99
C GLN A 155 14.75 20.30 15.06
N LEU A 156 14.40 19.43 14.09
CA LEU A 156 15.35 18.85 13.14
C LEU A 156 15.02 19.28 11.70
N PRO A 157 15.99 19.78 10.93
CA PRO A 157 15.77 20.17 9.55
C PRO A 157 15.73 18.96 8.61
N ILE A 158 14.66 18.16 8.70
CA ILE A 158 14.47 16.99 7.86
C ILE A 158 13.92 17.45 6.50
N SER A 159 14.68 17.26 5.43
CA SER A 159 14.35 17.70 4.08
C SER A 159 14.15 16.56 3.07
N ASN A 160 14.56 15.34 3.44
CA ASN A 160 14.50 14.18 2.54
C ASN A 160 14.37 12.87 3.32
N PHE A 161 14.11 11.75 2.61
CA PHE A 161 14.04 10.42 3.17
C PHE A 161 15.33 9.59 2.94
N ASN A 162 16.47 10.25 2.86
CA ASN A 162 17.75 9.59 2.60
C ASN A 162 18.81 10.07 3.59
N LYS A 163 19.54 11.12 3.26
CA LYS A 163 20.71 11.56 4.03
C LYS A 163 20.38 11.95 5.46
N ASP A 164 19.23 12.59 5.67
CA ASP A 164 18.82 13.09 6.99
C ASP A 164 18.45 11.98 7.99
N TRP A 165 18.42 10.73 7.52
CA TRP A 165 18.05 9.56 8.33
C TRP A 165 19.22 8.62 8.66
N HIS A 166 20.40 8.82 8.08
CA HIS A 166 21.52 7.89 8.18
C HIS A 166 22.11 7.77 9.59
N ASP A 167 22.06 8.83 10.36
CA ASP A 167 22.59 8.85 11.74
C ASP A 167 21.59 8.40 12.80
N GLY A 168 20.36 8.08 12.40
CA GLY A 168 19.26 7.62 13.28
C GLY A 168 18.61 8.72 14.12
N ARG A 169 19.13 9.95 14.12
CA ARG A 169 18.60 11.06 14.95
C ARG A 169 17.18 11.45 14.53
N ALA A 170 16.92 11.54 13.22
CA ALA A 170 15.60 11.82 12.69
C ALA A 170 14.58 10.75 13.08
N LEU A 171 14.98 9.47 13.04
CA LEU A 171 14.12 8.37 13.46
C LEU A 171 13.84 8.41 14.97
N GLY A 172 14.86 8.60 15.79
CA GLY A 172 14.71 8.72 17.24
C GLY A 172 13.79 9.87 17.64
N ALA A 173 14.01 11.05 17.06
CA ALA A 173 13.17 12.22 17.32
C ALA A 173 11.72 12.04 16.85
N LEU A 174 11.51 11.32 15.73
CA LEU A 174 10.16 11.02 15.25
C LEU A 174 9.43 10.05 16.19
N VAL A 175 10.11 9.02 16.70
CA VAL A 175 9.55 8.09 17.69
C VAL A 175 9.16 8.85 18.96
N ASP A 176 10.01 9.72 19.47
CA ASP A 176 9.74 10.55 20.64
C ASP A 176 8.59 11.54 20.37
N GLY A 177 8.55 12.17 19.22
CA GLY A 177 7.47 13.08 18.81
C GLY A 177 6.11 12.39 18.62
N CYS A 178 6.09 11.10 18.29
CA CYS A 178 4.85 10.31 18.15
C CYS A 178 4.41 9.63 19.45
N ALA A 179 5.33 9.33 20.35
CA ALA A 179 5.08 8.63 21.61
C ALA A 179 5.98 9.19 22.73
N PRO A 180 5.76 10.45 23.15
CA PRO A 180 6.62 11.09 24.13
C PRO A 180 6.63 10.33 25.46
N GLY A 181 7.85 10.03 25.97
CA GLY A 181 8.05 9.41 27.27
C GLY A 181 7.83 7.88 27.30
N LYS A 182 7.89 7.20 26.18
CA LYS A 182 7.90 5.72 26.09
C LYS A 182 9.27 5.17 25.77
#